data_0c23419e7b0f3982aedef623011e904a
#
_entry.id   0c23419e7b0f3982aedef623011e904a
#
_cell.length_a   1.000
_cell.length_b   1.000
_cell.length_c   1.000
_cell.angle_alpha   90.00
_cell.angle_beta   90.00
_cell.angle_gamma   90.00
#
_symmetry.space_group_name_H-M   'P 1'
#
loop_
_entity.id
_entity.type
_entity.pdbx_description
1 polymer ?
#
loop_
_entity_poly.entity_id
_entity_poly.type
_entity_poly.pdbx_seq_one_letter_code
_entity_poly.pdbx_strand_id
1 'polypeptide(L)'
;MSAININKNNFQNEIMDSEKTVLLDFWAPWCAPIIEEIASERPDIKVGKINVDEQPELASKFGIMSIPTLVVMKNGKIVTKVSGARPKKAILEML
;
A
#
# COMPACT_ATOMS: atom_id res chain seq x y z
N MET A 1 14.31 5.13 3.25
CA MET A 1 13.17 4.78 4.09
C MET A 1 12.59 3.46 3.63
N SER A 2 12.06 2.67 4.52
CA SER A 2 11.45 1.40 4.17
C SER A 2 9.94 1.49 4.24
N ALA A 3 9.25 0.52 3.64
CA ALA A 3 7.80 0.44 3.73
C ALA A 3 7.40 0.08 5.17
N ILE A 4 6.27 0.60 5.60
CA ILE A 4 5.76 0.39 6.95
C ILE A 4 4.78 -0.78 6.95
N ASN A 5 4.97 -1.72 7.88
CA ASN A 5 4.00 -2.80 8.04
C ASN A 5 2.76 -2.25 8.73
N ILE A 6 1.62 -2.36 8.07
CA ILE A 6 0.37 -1.79 8.54
C ILE A 6 -0.51 -2.87 9.16
N ASN A 7 -1.07 -2.55 10.33
CA ASN A 7 -2.02 -3.42 11.04
C ASN A 7 -3.16 -2.55 11.58
N LYS A 8 -4.08 -3.16 12.33
CA LYS A 8 -5.22 -2.44 12.88
C LYS A 8 -4.81 -1.32 13.83
N ASN A 9 -3.69 -1.49 14.51
CA ASN A 9 -3.26 -0.54 15.54
C ASN A 9 -2.66 0.75 14.97
N ASN A 10 -2.02 0.68 13.81
CA ASN A 10 -1.38 1.85 13.20
C ASN A 10 -2.06 2.35 11.93
N PHE A 11 -3.10 1.67 11.47
CA PHE A 11 -3.79 2.04 10.24
C PHE A 11 -4.30 3.49 10.26
N GLN A 12 -4.97 3.88 11.34
CA GLN A 12 -5.54 5.23 11.43
C GLN A 12 -4.44 6.29 11.35
N ASN A 13 -3.43 6.18 12.21
CA ASN A 13 -2.35 7.19 12.27
C ASN A 13 -1.49 7.21 11.02
N GLU A 14 -1.10 6.04 10.51
CA GLU A 14 -0.15 5.98 9.42
C GLU A 14 -0.79 6.21 8.07
N ILE A 15 -2.03 5.78 7.90
CA ILE A 15 -2.69 5.80 6.60
C ILE A 15 -3.76 6.89 6.52
N MET A 16 -4.77 6.81 7.39
CA MET A 16 -5.92 7.72 7.30
C MET A 16 -5.55 9.15 7.63
N ASP A 17 -4.69 9.36 8.61
CA ASP A 17 -4.28 10.69 9.06
C ASP A 17 -3.07 11.24 8.30
N SER A 18 -2.55 10.50 7.31
CA SER A 18 -1.37 10.93 6.58
C SER A 18 -1.63 12.16 5.73
N GLU A 19 -0.74 13.13 5.81
CA GLU A 19 -0.76 14.31 4.95
C GLU A 19 -0.04 14.05 3.63
N LYS A 20 0.77 12.98 3.59
CA LYS A 20 1.48 12.56 2.39
C LYS A 20 0.58 11.66 1.56
N THR A 21 0.85 11.59 0.25
CA THR A 21 0.28 10.55 -0.59
C THR A 21 0.72 9.21 -0.05
N VAL A 22 -0.21 8.27 0.04
CA VAL A 22 0.04 6.92 0.57
C VAL A 22 -0.06 5.90 -0.55
N LEU A 23 0.92 5.02 -0.63
CA LEU A 23 0.86 3.84 -1.49
C LEU A 23 0.73 2.62 -0.58
N LEU A 24 -0.38 1.90 -0.70
CA LEU A 24 -0.61 0.68 0.07
C LEU A 24 -0.42 -0.54 -0.82
N ASP A 25 0.34 -1.49 -0.34
CA ASP A 25 0.57 -2.77 -1.01
C ASP A 25 -0.09 -3.89 -0.21
N PHE A 26 -1.16 -4.47 -0.74
CA PHE A 26 -1.80 -5.65 -0.16
C PHE A 26 -1.09 -6.87 -0.73
N TRP A 27 -0.38 -7.61 0.10
CA TRP A 27 0.55 -8.64 -0.33
C TRP A 27 0.42 -9.93 0.47
N ALA A 28 1.05 -10.98 -0.04
CA ALA A 28 1.26 -12.23 0.65
C ALA A 28 2.72 -12.66 0.44
N PRO A 29 3.23 -13.63 1.23
CA PRO A 29 4.66 -13.97 1.20
C PRO A 29 5.26 -14.29 -0.16
N TRP A 30 4.45 -14.70 -1.13
CA TRP A 30 4.95 -15.02 -2.46
C TRP A 30 5.05 -13.82 -3.41
N CYS A 31 4.67 -12.63 -2.96
CA CYS A 31 4.73 -11.42 -3.78
C CYS A 31 6.13 -10.83 -3.78
N ALA A 32 6.56 -10.30 -4.92
CA ALA A 32 7.86 -9.65 -5.02
C ALA A 32 7.88 -8.29 -4.31
N PRO A 33 8.95 -7.95 -3.58
CA PRO A 33 9.00 -6.75 -2.75
C PRO A 33 9.46 -5.48 -3.48
N ILE A 34 8.95 -5.21 -4.68
CA ILE A 34 9.33 -3.99 -5.42
C ILE A 34 8.96 -2.72 -4.66
N ILE A 35 8.04 -2.84 -3.73
CA ILE A 35 7.53 -1.70 -2.97
C ILE A 35 8.61 -1.09 -2.06
N GLU A 36 9.59 -1.89 -1.64
CA GLU A 36 10.69 -1.40 -0.81
C GLU A 36 11.59 -0.44 -1.60
N GLU A 37 11.79 -0.70 -2.89
CA GLU A 37 12.56 0.19 -3.74
C GLU A 37 11.87 1.55 -3.87
N ILE A 38 10.56 1.53 -4.06
CA ILE A 38 9.77 2.76 -4.20
C ILE A 38 9.84 3.56 -2.90
N ALA A 39 9.73 2.89 -1.76
CA ALA A 39 9.84 3.57 -0.47
C ALA A 39 11.19 4.27 -0.30
N SER A 40 12.27 3.64 -0.76
CA SER A 40 13.61 4.23 -0.68
C SER A 40 13.77 5.42 -1.60
N GLU A 41 13.17 5.38 -2.79
CA GLU A 41 13.36 6.40 -3.81
C GLU A 41 12.39 7.59 -3.70
N ARG A 42 11.28 7.42 -2.98
CA ARG A 42 10.23 8.43 -2.89
C ARG A 42 9.92 8.77 -1.43
N PRO A 43 10.80 9.53 -0.75
CA PRO A 43 10.55 9.96 0.62
C PRO A 43 9.38 10.95 0.76
N ASP A 44 8.91 11.49 -0.35
CA ASP A 44 7.77 12.40 -0.40
C ASP A 44 6.42 11.69 -0.21
N ILE A 45 6.40 10.36 -0.30
CA ILE A 45 5.19 9.58 -0.08
C ILE A 45 5.39 8.63 1.10
N LYS A 46 4.27 8.12 1.61
CA LYS A 46 4.30 7.07 2.63
C LYS A 46 3.94 5.75 1.96
N VAL A 47 4.73 4.73 2.21
CA VAL A 47 4.49 3.41 1.65
C VAL A 47 4.15 2.44 2.77
N GLY A 48 2.98 1.82 2.69
CA GLY A 48 2.51 0.86 3.67
C GLY A 48 2.33 -0.51 3.04
N LYS A 49 2.60 -1.55 3.81
CA LYS A 49 2.42 -2.95 3.40
C LYS A 49 1.40 -3.60 4.31
N ILE A 50 0.42 -4.27 3.71
CA ILE A 50 -0.60 -5.01 4.47
C ILE A 50 -0.56 -6.46 4.04
N ASN A 51 -0.17 -7.34 4.96
CA ASN A 51 -0.20 -8.78 4.72
C ASN A 51 -1.64 -9.26 4.86
N VAL A 52 -2.24 -9.71 3.75
CA VAL A 52 -3.66 -10.07 3.75
C VAL A 52 -3.98 -11.27 4.62
N ASP A 53 -3.02 -12.15 4.84
CA ASP A 53 -3.22 -13.31 5.69
C ASP A 53 -3.25 -12.94 7.17
N GLU A 54 -2.50 -11.91 7.55
CA GLU A 54 -2.43 -11.43 8.93
C GLU A 54 -3.48 -10.36 9.23
N GLN A 55 -3.93 -9.65 8.19
CA GLN A 55 -4.86 -8.52 8.35
C GLN A 55 -6.11 -8.70 7.49
N PRO A 56 -6.90 -9.76 7.75
CA PRO A 56 -8.09 -10.02 6.93
C PRO A 56 -9.15 -8.93 7.02
N GLU A 57 -9.25 -8.25 8.16
CA GLU A 57 -10.22 -7.16 8.32
C GLU A 57 -9.88 -5.97 7.45
N LEU A 58 -8.60 -5.62 7.36
CA LEU A 58 -8.16 -4.51 6.49
C LEU A 58 -8.34 -4.88 5.03
N ALA A 59 -8.02 -6.11 4.65
CA ALA A 59 -8.23 -6.58 3.29
C ALA A 59 -9.71 -6.50 2.92
N SER A 60 -10.60 -6.92 3.83
CA SER A 60 -12.04 -6.84 3.62
C SER A 60 -12.51 -5.39 3.49
N LYS A 61 -11.99 -4.51 4.33
CA LYS A 61 -12.34 -3.08 4.32
C LYS A 61 -12.06 -2.45 2.96
N PHE A 62 -10.99 -2.86 2.30
CA PHE A 62 -10.62 -2.33 0.98
C PHE A 62 -11.19 -3.16 -0.17
N GLY A 63 -11.95 -4.21 0.12
CA GLY A 63 -12.53 -5.06 -0.91
C GLY A 63 -11.49 -5.80 -1.73
N ILE A 64 -10.41 -6.27 -1.09
CA ILE A 64 -9.32 -6.94 -1.78
C ILE A 64 -9.76 -8.35 -2.17
N MET A 65 -9.79 -8.63 -3.46
CA MET A 65 -10.20 -9.93 -4.00
C MET A 65 -9.05 -10.71 -4.60
N SER A 66 -7.97 -10.04 -4.91
CA SER A 66 -6.77 -10.69 -5.47
C SER A 66 -5.54 -9.95 -5.00
N ILE A 67 -4.38 -10.59 -5.05
CA ILE A 67 -3.11 -10.02 -4.65
C ILE A 67 -2.09 -10.24 -5.75
N PRO A 68 -1.14 -9.31 -5.90
CA PRO A 68 -1.05 -8.05 -5.17
C PRO A 68 -2.12 -7.07 -5.60
N THR A 69 -2.51 -6.18 -4.72
CA THR A 69 -3.36 -5.04 -5.04
C THR A 69 -2.69 -3.79 -4.49
N LEU A 70 -2.60 -2.76 -5.33
CA LEU A 70 -2.01 -1.49 -4.94
C LEU A 70 -3.09 -0.43 -4.84
N VAL A 71 -3.04 0.34 -3.77
CA VAL A 71 -4.01 1.41 -3.52
C VAL A 71 -3.25 2.71 -3.28
N VAL A 72 -3.61 3.76 -4.01
CA VAL A 72 -3.07 5.10 -3.76
C VAL A 72 -4.13 5.89 -3.01
N MET A 73 -3.75 6.48 -1.89
CA MET A 73 -4.65 7.28 -1.08
C MET A 73 -4.11 8.68 -0.86
N LYS A 74 -5.02 9.64 -0.80
CA LYS A 74 -4.70 11.04 -0.47
C LYS A 74 -5.76 11.55 0.48
N ASN A 75 -5.31 12.13 1.60
CA ASN A 75 -6.23 12.71 2.60
C ASN A 75 -7.29 11.71 3.08
N GLY A 76 -6.88 10.46 3.29
CA GLY A 76 -7.77 9.41 3.79
C GLY A 76 -8.75 8.86 2.76
N LYS A 77 -8.57 9.19 1.48
CA LYS A 77 -9.47 8.74 0.40
C LYS A 77 -8.71 7.96 -0.65
N ILE A 78 -9.36 6.93 -1.19
CA ILE A 78 -8.79 6.14 -2.29
C ILE A 78 -8.84 6.94 -3.57
N VAL A 79 -7.67 7.12 -4.19
CA VAL A 79 -7.54 7.81 -5.49
C VAL A 79 -7.48 6.79 -6.62
N THR A 80 -6.71 5.72 -6.42
CA THR A 80 -6.48 4.69 -7.44
C THR A 80 -6.36 3.33 -6.75
N LYS A 81 -6.93 2.31 -7.39
CA LYS A 81 -6.82 0.93 -6.91
C LYS A 81 -6.62 0.03 -8.11
N VAL A 82 -5.52 -0.71 -8.14
CA VAL A 82 -5.22 -1.63 -9.22
C VAL A 82 -4.84 -3.00 -8.69
N SER A 83 -5.35 -4.04 -9.33
CA SER A 83 -5.05 -5.43 -8.99
C SER A 83 -4.04 -6.00 -9.96
N GLY A 84 -3.22 -6.93 -9.47
CA GLY A 84 -2.21 -7.61 -10.27
C GLY A 84 -0.86 -6.92 -10.21
N ALA A 85 0.17 -7.68 -10.54
CA ALA A 85 1.54 -7.18 -10.52
C ALA A 85 1.74 -6.09 -11.58
N ARG A 86 2.50 -5.06 -11.22
CA ARG A 86 2.82 -3.94 -12.12
C ARG A 86 4.32 -3.70 -12.08
N PRO A 87 4.94 -3.32 -13.20
CA PRO A 87 6.33 -2.89 -13.17
C PRO A 87 6.46 -1.58 -12.38
N LYS A 88 7.63 -1.36 -11.80
CA LYS A 88 7.92 -0.19 -10.98
C LYS A 88 7.51 1.12 -11.66
N LYS A 89 7.82 1.25 -12.95
CA LYS A 89 7.50 2.46 -13.71
C LYS A 89 5.99 2.75 -13.69
N ALA A 90 5.17 1.70 -13.88
CA ALA A 90 3.72 1.86 -13.89
C ALA A 90 3.21 2.29 -12.51
N ILE A 91 3.81 1.76 -11.45
CA ILE A 91 3.44 2.13 -10.08
C ILE A 91 3.78 3.59 -9.81
N LEU A 92 4.97 4.03 -10.22
CA LEU A 92 5.39 5.43 -10.04
C LEU A 92 4.47 6.40 -10.77
N GLU A 93 3.93 5.99 -11.91
CA GLU A 93 3.00 6.82 -12.69
C GLU A 93 1.63 6.98 -12.01
N MET A 94 1.31 6.12 -11.02
CA MET A 94 0.06 6.22 -10.26
C MET A 94 0.11 7.28 -9.15
N LEU A 95 1.31 7.70 -8.79
CA LEU A 95 1.54 8.56 -7.62
C LEU A 95 1.49 10.05 -7.93
#